data_f887231ea4f801097d2692a729047c38
#
_entry.id   f887231ea4f801097d2692a729047c38
#
_cell.length_a   1.000
_cell.length_b   1.000
_cell.length_c   1.000
_cell.angle_alpha   90.00
_cell.angle_beta   90.00
_cell.angle_gamma   90.00
#
_symmetry.space_group_name_H-M   'P 1'
#
loop_
_entity.id
_entity.type
_entity.pdbx_description
1 polymer ?
#
loop_
_entity_poly.entity_id
_entity_poly.type
_entity_poly.pdbx_seq_one_letter_code
_entity_poly.pdbx_strand_id
1 'polypeptide(L)'
;MIRKGDETVSLNDRYQRARRYGADIFVSIHADGFRLESVKGASVFIWSEEASSSVAKNLSEKKRQQIQADIKNLKPFDFNEDLARENYPEIYSNKVKDSKLLGAKILEQLKRDPFTKIHKKDVEFADFRVLKSVDIPSVLVESGFLTNPDDAERLKGKP
;
A
#
# COMPACT_ATOMS: atom_id res chain seq x y z
N MET A 1 -8.47 8.68 -10.15
CA MET A 1 -7.13 8.05 -10.25
C MET A 1 -6.05 9.10 -10.01
N ILE A 2 -5.06 8.81 -9.15
CA ILE A 2 -4.01 9.78 -8.76
C ILE A 2 -3.01 10.03 -9.90
N ARG A 3 -2.73 9.01 -10.70
CA ARG A 3 -1.79 9.04 -11.83
C ARG A 3 -2.52 8.71 -13.13
N LYS A 4 -2.28 9.52 -14.17
CA LYS A 4 -2.87 9.34 -15.50
C LYS A 4 -1.75 9.12 -16.52
N GLY A 5 -1.32 7.89 -16.70
CA GLY A 5 -0.22 7.55 -17.61
C GLY A 5 1.06 7.21 -16.88
N ASP A 6 2.19 7.20 -17.60
CA ASP A 6 3.51 6.81 -17.10
C ASP A 6 4.29 8.02 -16.54
N GLU A 7 3.67 8.72 -15.59
CA GLU A 7 4.30 9.84 -14.88
C GLU A 7 4.78 9.40 -13.49
N THR A 8 5.91 9.92 -13.04
CA THR A 8 6.34 9.78 -11.65
C THR A 8 5.65 10.81 -10.79
N VAL A 9 4.90 10.35 -9.79
CA VAL A 9 4.23 11.20 -8.79
C VAL A 9 4.85 10.94 -7.43
N SER A 10 5.38 11.98 -6.78
CA SER A 10 5.97 11.86 -5.46
C SER A 10 4.95 11.31 -4.44
N LEU A 11 5.42 10.66 -3.37
CA LEU A 11 4.50 10.10 -2.38
C LEU A 11 3.65 11.17 -1.71
N ASN A 12 4.24 12.33 -1.40
CA ASN A 12 3.51 13.47 -0.87
C ASN A 12 2.42 13.94 -1.84
N ASP A 13 2.76 14.11 -3.13
CA ASP A 13 1.79 14.55 -4.12
C ASP A 13 0.63 13.57 -4.28
N ARG A 14 0.84 12.27 -4.04
CA ARG A 14 -0.23 11.27 -4.15
C ARG A 14 -1.36 11.54 -3.17
N TYR A 15 -1.07 11.73 -1.89
CA TYR A 15 -2.16 12.02 -0.96
C TYR A 15 -2.58 13.50 -0.94
N GLN A 16 -1.72 14.44 -1.35
CA GLN A 16 -2.17 15.81 -1.59
C GLN A 16 -3.18 15.86 -2.75
N ARG A 17 -2.95 15.10 -3.81
CA ARG A 17 -3.94 14.92 -4.89
C ARG A 17 -5.21 14.25 -4.38
N ALA A 18 -5.11 13.20 -3.55
CA ALA A 18 -6.25 12.54 -2.94
C ALA A 18 -7.09 13.51 -2.10
N ARG A 19 -6.45 14.31 -1.23
CA ARG A 19 -7.11 15.36 -0.44
C ARG A 19 -7.83 16.39 -1.31
N ARG A 20 -7.17 16.88 -2.37
CA ARG A 20 -7.79 17.85 -3.31
C ARG A 20 -9.00 17.27 -4.04
N TYR A 21 -9.06 15.97 -4.24
CA TYR A 21 -10.23 15.27 -4.79
C TYR A 21 -11.30 14.94 -3.74
N GLY A 22 -11.09 15.29 -2.49
CA GLY A 22 -12.00 14.92 -1.39
C GLY A 22 -12.11 13.42 -1.20
N ALA A 23 -11.01 12.69 -1.33
CA ALA A 23 -11.03 11.24 -1.22
C ALA A 23 -11.25 10.79 0.23
N ASP A 24 -12.24 9.92 0.44
CA ASP A 24 -12.55 9.30 1.74
C ASP A 24 -11.62 8.12 2.05
N ILE A 25 -11.07 7.47 1.02
CA ILE A 25 -10.16 6.33 1.13
C ILE A 25 -9.04 6.41 0.09
N PHE A 26 -7.90 5.79 0.41
CA PHE A 26 -6.77 5.67 -0.50
C PHE A 26 -6.38 4.21 -0.67
N VAL A 27 -6.42 3.72 -1.92
CA VAL A 27 -6.04 2.35 -2.27
C VAL A 27 -4.85 2.39 -3.22
N SER A 28 -3.74 1.78 -2.81
CA SER A 28 -2.53 1.59 -3.63
C SER A 28 -2.49 0.16 -4.14
N ILE A 29 -2.58 -0.04 -5.46
CA ILE A 29 -2.58 -1.37 -6.08
C ILE A 29 -1.18 -1.66 -6.61
N HIS A 30 -0.66 -2.82 -6.25
CA HIS A 30 0.68 -3.28 -6.59
C HIS A 30 0.67 -4.71 -7.16
N ALA A 31 1.72 -5.03 -7.90
CA ALA A 31 2.12 -6.37 -8.33
C ALA A 31 3.65 -6.41 -8.32
N ASP A 32 4.23 -6.77 -7.20
CA ASP A 32 5.67 -6.70 -6.99
C ASP A 32 6.40 -8.01 -7.33
N GLY A 33 7.69 -7.95 -7.48
CA GLY A 33 8.54 -9.14 -7.50
C GLY A 33 9.09 -9.45 -6.10
N PHE A 34 9.22 -10.71 -5.77
CA PHE A 34 9.86 -11.19 -4.56
C PHE A 34 11.04 -12.10 -4.89
N ARG A 35 12.03 -12.18 -3.99
CA ARG A 35 13.26 -12.99 -4.24
C ARG A 35 13.00 -14.50 -4.35
N LEU A 36 11.93 -14.99 -3.74
CA LEU A 36 11.53 -16.38 -3.76
C LEU A 36 10.32 -16.55 -4.68
N GLU A 37 10.46 -17.27 -5.77
CA GLU A 37 9.38 -17.55 -6.73
C GLU A 37 8.21 -18.34 -6.13
N SER A 38 8.44 -19.04 -5.00
CA SER A 38 7.40 -19.76 -4.27
C SER A 38 6.41 -18.84 -3.54
N VAL A 39 6.77 -17.57 -3.33
CA VAL A 39 5.87 -16.58 -2.71
C VAL A 39 4.84 -16.16 -3.74
N LYS A 40 3.56 -16.36 -3.42
CA LYS A 40 2.43 -16.09 -4.31
C LYS A 40 1.16 -15.70 -3.58
N GLY A 41 0.21 -15.17 -4.32
CA GLY A 41 -1.11 -14.79 -3.85
C GLY A 41 -1.20 -13.34 -3.39
N ALA A 42 -2.43 -12.86 -3.25
CA ALA A 42 -2.73 -11.50 -2.85
C ALA A 42 -2.58 -11.30 -1.34
N SER A 43 -2.17 -10.08 -0.96
CA SER A 43 -2.13 -9.60 0.43
C SER A 43 -2.67 -8.18 0.51
N VAL A 44 -3.16 -7.80 1.68
CA VAL A 44 -3.58 -6.43 1.96
C VAL A 44 -2.79 -5.91 3.15
N PHE A 45 -2.22 -4.74 3.00
CA PHE A 45 -1.37 -4.10 4.00
C PHE A 45 -1.95 -2.76 4.44
N ILE A 46 -1.77 -2.45 5.72
CA ILE A 46 -1.90 -1.10 6.26
C ILE A 46 -0.56 -0.63 6.82
N TRP A 47 -0.43 0.68 7.01
CA TRP A 47 0.80 1.23 7.54
C TRP A 47 1.02 0.90 9.01
N SER A 48 2.25 0.50 9.33
CA SER A 48 2.83 0.42 10.68
C SER A 48 4.35 0.54 10.57
N GLU A 49 5.01 1.05 11.59
CA GLU A 49 6.47 1.05 11.67
C GLU A 49 7.03 -0.37 11.75
N GLU A 50 6.30 -1.27 12.42
CA GLU A 50 6.66 -2.67 12.56
C GLU A 50 5.94 -3.51 11.50
N ALA A 51 6.68 -4.42 10.88
CA ALA A 51 6.13 -5.36 9.91
C ALA A 51 5.59 -6.62 10.59
N SER A 52 4.42 -7.10 10.13
CA SER A 52 3.76 -8.28 10.66
C SER A 52 4.38 -9.61 10.21
N SER A 53 5.19 -9.58 9.15
CA SER A 53 5.84 -10.78 8.59
C SER A 53 7.15 -10.44 7.90
N SER A 54 7.99 -11.46 7.67
CA SER A 54 9.24 -11.31 6.91
C SER A 54 9.01 -10.87 5.46
N VAL A 55 7.91 -11.31 4.85
CA VAL A 55 7.51 -10.88 3.49
C VAL A 55 7.11 -9.41 3.52
N ALA A 56 6.26 -8.99 4.47
CA ALA A 56 5.86 -7.61 4.66
C ALA A 56 7.07 -6.68 4.89
N LYS A 57 8.03 -7.10 5.73
CA LYS A 57 9.28 -6.39 5.98
C LYS A 57 10.10 -6.21 4.71
N ASN A 58 10.37 -7.30 3.98
CA ASN A 58 11.17 -7.26 2.76
C ASN A 58 10.52 -6.38 1.67
N LEU A 59 9.20 -6.46 1.50
CA LEU A 59 8.47 -5.63 0.54
C LEU A 59 8.58 -4.15 0.89
N SER A 60 8.37 -3.77 2.14
CA SER A 60 8.44 -2.37 2.56
C SER A 60 9.86 -1.81 2.48
N GLU A 61 10.89 -2.60 2.81
CA GLU A 61 12.30 -2.21 2.66
C GLU A 61 12.68 -2.02 1.19
N LYS A 62 12.27 -2.94 0.31
CA LYS A 62 12.48 -2.82 -1.14
C LYS A 62 11.84 -1.55 -1.70
N LYS A 63 10.59 -1.25 -1.32
CA LYS A 63 9.91 -0.01 -1.71
C LYS A 63 10.64 1.23 -1.21
N ARG A 64 11.15 1.20 0.02
CA ARG A 64 11.94 2.31 0.58
C ARG A 64 13.21 2.56 -0.24
N GLN A 65 13.93 1.51 -0.63
CA GLN A 65 15.14 1.62 -1.46
C GLN A 65 14.83 2.17 -2.85
N GLN A 66 13.76 1.71 -3.50
CA GLN A 66 13.32 2.24 -4.80
C GLN A 66 12.98 3.73 -4.71
N ILE A 67 12.28 4.14 -3.66
CA ILE A 67 11.94 5.55 -3.43
C ILE A 67 13.18 6.39 -3.16
N GLN A 68 14.17 5.88 -2.43
CA GLN A 68 15.43 6.61 -2.20
C GLN A 68 16.25 6.81 -3.48
N ALA A 69 16.20 5.86 -4.40
CA ALA A 69 16.81 6.01 -5.72
C ALA A 69 16.13 7.10 -6.56
N ASP A 70 14.80 7.20 -6.46
CA ASP A 70 14.01 8.22 -7.17
C ASP A 70 14.09 9.61 -6.52
N ILE A 71 14.39 9.67 -5.20
CA ILE A 71 14.36 10.90 -4.37
C ILE A 71 15.62 11.78 -4.52
N LYS A 72 16.67 11.35 -5.22
CA LYS A 72 17.86 12.22 -5.38
C LYS A 72 17.54 13.63 -5.91
N ASN A 73 16.31 13.86 -6.38
CA ASN A 73 15.85 15.14 -6.95
C ASN A 73 14.57 15.72 -6.31
N LEU A 74 14.04 15.14 -5.22
CA LEU A 74 12.78 15.60 -4.61
C LEU A 74 13.04 16.21 -3.23
N LYS A 75 12.35 17.34 -2.93
CA LYS A 75 12.40 17.97 -1.60
C LYS A 75 12.03 16.98 -0.48
N PRO A 76 12.68 17.05 0.70
CA PRO A 76 12.32 16.21 1.84
C PRO A 76 10.84 16.34 2.15
N PHE A 77 10.20 15.19 2.44
CA PHE A 77 8.83 15.17 2.94
C PHE A 77 8.82 15.80 4.35
N ASP A 78 8.17 16.93 4.48
CA ASP A 78 7.96 17.56 5.78
C ASP A 78 6.73 16.97 6.46
N PHE A 79 6.98 15.94 7.26
CA PHE A 79 5.94 15.25 8.05
C PHE A 79 5.43 16.14 9.22
N ASN A 80 6.16 17.21 9.55
CA ASN A 80 5.90 18.02 10.75
C ASN A 80 4.71 18.96 10.59
N GLU A 81 4.37 19.42 9.38
CA GLU A 81 3.19 20.29 9.19
C GLU A 81 1.87 19.59 9.53
N ASP A 82 1.77 18.29 9.26
CA ASP A 82 0.56 17.51 9.57
C ASP A 82 0.48 17.10 11.06
N LEU A 83 1.63 17.04 11.78
CA LEU A 83 1.70 16.71 13.19
C LEU A 83 1.32 17.87 14.12
N ALA A 84 1.31 19.09 13.62
CA ALA A 84 1.01 20.31 14.39
C ALA A 84 -0.48 20.53 14.68
N ARG A 85 -1.38 19.63 14.24
CA ARG A 85 -2.82 19.75 14.49
C ARG A 85 -3.18 19.27 15.88
N GLU A 86 -3.94 20.06 16.64
CA GLU A 86 -4.36 19.76 18.02
C GLU A 86 -5.06 18.40 18.19
N ASN A 87 -5.78 17.91 17.15
CA ASN A 87 -6.55 16.66 17.17
C ASN A 87 -5.83 15.50 16.46
N TYR A 88 -4.53 15.60 16.21
CA TYR A 88 -3.77 14.58 15.49
C TYR A 88 -3.92 13.15 16.05
N PRO A 89 -3.81 12.90 17.37
CA PRO A 89 -3.90 11.53 17.91
C PRO A 89 -5.24 10.86 17.61
N GLU A 90 -6.34 11.61 17.69
CA GLU A 90 -7.67 11.08 17.41
C GLU A 90 -7.89 10.82 15.91
N ILE A 91 -7.54 11.77 15.06
CA ILE A 91 -7.61 11.64 13.60
C ILE A 91 -6.79 10.43 13.15
N TYR A 92 -5.57 10.29 13.65
CA TYR A 92 -4.70 9.17 13.32
C TYR A 92 -5.26 7.83 13.81
N SER A 93 -5.79 7.78 15.03
CA SER A 93 -6.41 6.57 15.58
C SER A 93 -7.62 6.11 14.74
N ASN A 94 -8.49 7.04 14.36
CA ASN A 94 -9.62 6.78 13.49
C ASN A 94 -9.16 6.30 12.11
N LYS A 95 -8.17 6.97 11.50
CA LYS A 95 -7.57 6.55 10.23
C LYS A 95 -7.05 5.12 10.29
N VAL A 96 -6.35 4.72 11.35
CA VAL A 96 -5.83 3.35 11.50
C VAL A 96 -6.96 2.34 11.63
N LYS A 97 -7.98 2.64 12.44
CA LYS A 97 -9.18 1.80 12.61
C LYS A 97 -9.89 1.59 11.28
N ASP A 98 -10.12 2.66 10.53
CA ASP A 98 -10.83 2.61 9.26
C ASP A 98 -9.99 1.95 8.16
N SER A 99 -8.67 2.12 8.19
CA SER A 99 -7.76 1.37 7.31
C SER A 99 -7.82 -0.13 7.55
N LYS A 100 -7.90 -0.57 8.82
CA LYS A 100 -8.07 -1.99 9.18
C LYS A 100 -9.39 -2.54 8.64
N LEU A 101 -10.48 -1.80 8.82
CA LEU A 101 -11.80 -2.19 8.35
C LEU A 101 -11.83 -2.29 6.82
N LEU A 102 -11.30 -1.28 6.13
CA LEU A 102 -11.18 -1.26 4.67
C LEU A 102 -10.35 -2.45 4.17
N GLY A 103 -9.19 -2.68 4.77
CA GLY A 103 -8.30 -3.79 4.41
C GLY A 103 -8.98 -5.16 4.60
N ALA A 104 -9.69 -5.36 5.72
CA ALA A 104 -10.42 -6.59 5.98
C ALA A 104 -11.54 -6.83 4.95
N LYS A 105 -12.28 -5.77 4.55
CA LYS A 105 -13.33 -5.86 3.54
C LYS A 105 -12.77 -6.18 2.15
N ILE A 106 -11.67 -5.56 1.76
CA ILE A 106 -11.00 -5.87 0.49
C ILE A 106 -10.53 -7.33 0.49
N LEU A 107 -9.86 -7.77 1.57
CA LEU A 107 -9.36 -9.14 1.69
C LEU A 107 -10.50 -10.17 1.66
N GLU A 108 -11.64 -9.86 2.27
CA GLU A 108 -12.85 -10.69 2.19
C GLU A 108 -13.34 -10.85 0.74
N GLN A 109 -13.35 -9.77 -0.05
CA GLN A 109 -13.76 -9.85 -1.46
C GLN A 109 -12.73 -10.61 -2.31
N LEU A 110 -11.44 -10.40 -2.09
CA LEU A 110 -10.39 -11.16 -2.78
C LEU A 110 -10.50 -12.67 -2.52
N LYS A 111 -10.90 -13.08 -1.31
CA LYS A 111 -11.13 -14.49 -0.96
C LYS A 111 -12.31 -15.13 -1.72
N ARG A 112 -13.25 -14.32 -2.20
CA ARG A 112 -14.41 -14.79 -2.97
C ARG A 112 -14.09 -15.03 -4.44
N ASP A 113 -13.02 -14.44 -4.96
CA ASP A 113 -12.59 -14.67 -6.33
C ASP A 113 -11.89 -16.03 -6.42
N PRO A 114 -12.41 -16.97 -7.22
CA PRO A 114 -11.86 -18.32 -7.33
C PRO A 114 -10.47 -18.36 -8.00
N PHE A 115 -10.10 -17.32 -8.72
CA PHE A 115 -8.83 -17.23 -9.43
C PHE A 115 -7.73 -16.55 -8.58
N THR A 116 -8.10 -15.84 -7.53
CA THR A 116 -7.14 -15.15 -6.65
C THR A 116 -6.75 -16.02 -5.47
N LYS A 117 -5.49 -16.45 -5.44
CA LYS A 117 -4.92 -17.07 -4.24
C LYS A 117 -4.63 -15.98 -3.22
N ILE A 118 -4.80 -16.30 -1.95
CA ILE A 118 -4.51 -15.40 -0.83
C ILE A 118 -3.22 -15.82 -0.16
N HIS A 119 -2.26 -14.91 -0.07
CA HIS A 119 -0.97 -15.14 0.60
C HIS A 119 -1.14 -15.17 2.12
N LYS A 120 -1.84 -14.17 2.68
CA LYS A 120 -2.14 -14.08 4.11
C LYS A 120 -3.63 -13.88 4.35
N LYS A 121 -4.16 -14.61 5.34
CA LYS A 121 -5.61 -14.60 5.65
C LYS A 121 -6.08 -13.33 6.36
N ASP A 122 -5.14 -12.59 6.96
CA ASP A 122 -5.39 -11.37 7.72
C ASP A 122 -4.67 -10.18 7.07
N VAL A 123 -5.15 -8.97 7.39
CA VAL A 123 -4.48 -7.73 6.99
C VAL A 123 -3.11 -7.67 7.64
N GLU A 124 -2.09 -7.45 6.83
CA GLU A 124 -0.70 -7.33 7.27
C GLU A 124 -0.32 -5.86 7.55
N PHE A 125 0.80 -5.69 8.24
CA PHE A 125 1.34 -4.39 8.62
C PHE A 125 2.75 -4.23 8.05
N ALA A 126 3.07 -3.05 7.52
CA ALA A 126 4.43 -2.71 7.09
C ALA A 126 4.63 -1.20 6.92
N ASP A 127 5.88 -0.75 6.95
CA ASP A 127 6.24 0.66 6.75
C ASP A 127 6.19 1.06 5.25
N PHE A 128 4.99 0.99 4.67
CA PHE A 128 4.75 1.52 3.33
C PHE A 128 4.49 3.03 3.39
N ARG A 129 5.48 3.82 3.03
CA ARG A 129 5.40 5.30 3.07
C ARG A 129 4.23 5.87 2.27
N VAL A 130 3.80 5.20 1.20
CA VAL A 130 2.63 5.61 0.43
C VAL A 130 1.33 5.63 1.25
N LEU A 131 1.29 4.94 2.38
CA LEU A 131 0.14 4.85 3.28
C LEU A 131 0.23 5.80 4.49
N LYS A 132 1.27 6.65 4.56
CA LYS A 132 1.52 7.54 5.71
C LYS A 132 0.64 8.79 5.77
N SER A 133 -0.44 8.88 4.99
CA SER A 133 -1.44 9.94 5.21
C SER A 133 -1.93 9.89 6.66
N VAL A 134 -2.09 11.04 7.30
CA VAL A 134 -2.53 11.11 8.71
C VAL A 134 -4.04 11.01 8.87
N ASP A 135 -4.80 11.36 7.85
CA ASP A 135 -6.24 11.58 7.88
C ASP A 135 -7.04 10.64 6.95
N ILE A 136 -6.44 10.18 5.83
CA ILE A 136 -7.15 9.35 4.86
C ILE A 136 -6.90 7.87 5.15
N PRO A 137 -7.93 7.07 5.45
CA PRO A 137 -7.84 5.62 5.55
C PRO A 137 -7.18 5.01 4.32
N SER A 138 -6.11 4.24 4.51
CA SER A 138 -5.21 3.86 3.43
C SER A 138 -4.81 2.40 3.49
N VAL A 139 -4.85 1.72 2.35
CA VAL A 139 -4.41 0.34 2.19
C VAL A 139 -3.53 0.17 0.95
N LEU A 140 -2.62 -0.80 1.01
CA LEU A 140 -1.90 -1.31 -0.14
C LEU A 140 -2.39 -2.74 -0.43
N VAL A 141 -2.82 -2.97 -1.65
CA VAL A 141 -3.22 -4.28 -2.15
C VAL A 141 -2.10 -4.82 -3.02
N GLU A 142 -1.42 -5.86 -2.54
CA GLU A 142 -0.53 -6.66 -3.36
C GLU A 142 -1.38 -7.69 -4.10
N SER A 143 -1.52 -7.53 -5.40
CA SER A 143 -2.42 -8.37 -6.21
C SER A 143 -1.83 -9.75 -6.50
N GLY A 144 -0.55 -9.93 -6.29
CA GLY A 144 0.24 -11.14 -6.52
C GLY A 144 1.67 -10.79 -6.85
N PHE A 145 2.52 -11.78 -7.01
CA PHE A 145 3.95 -11.59 -7.21
C PHE A 145 4.36 -11.90 -8.65
N LEU A 146 4.90 -10.92 -9.38
CA LEU A 146 5.33 -11.08 -10.78
C LEU A 146 6.46 -12.10 -10.98
N THR A 147 7.20 -12.41 -9.92
CA THR A 147 8.23 -13.46 -9.91
C THR A 147 7.67 -14.86 -9.78
N ASN A 148 6.41 -15.01 -9.36
CA ASN A 148 5.71 -16.30 -9.34
C ASN A 148 5.01 -16.51 -10.69
N PRO A 149 5.25 -17.64 -11.41
CA PRO A 149 4.66 -17.87 -12.74
C PRO A 149 3.14 -17.89 -12.73
N ASP A 150 2.50 -18.49 -11.72
CA ASP A 150 1.04 -18.58 -11.62
C ASP A 150 0.41 -17.18 -11.46
N ASP A 151 0.97 -16.36 -10.58
CA ASP A 151 0.50 -14.99 -10.35
C ASP A 151 0.77 -14.11 -11.57
N ALA A 152 1.95 -14.23 -12.19
CA ALA A 152 2.29 -13.47 -13.40
C ALA A 152 1.33 -13.78 -14.56
N GLU A 153 0.97 -15.03 -14.75
CA GLU A 153 0.03 -15.43 -15.81
C GLU A 153 -1.38 -14.89 -15.52
N ARG A 154 -1.85 -15.04 -14.28
CA ARG A 154 -3.15 -14.48 -13.86
C ARG A 154 -3.21 -12.96 -14.03
N LEU A 155 -2.16 -12.23 -13.66
CA LEU A 155 -2.10 -10.77 -13.73
C LEU A 155 -1.98 -10.23 -15.16
N LYS A 156 -1.57 -11.04 -16.14
CA LYS A 156 -1.60 -10.66 -17.57
C LYS A 156 -3.02 -10.57 -18.13
N GLY A 157 -4.04 -10.96 -17.38
CA GLY A 157 -5.44 -10.83 -17.79
C GLY A 157 -5.85 -11.74 -18.94
N LYS A 158 -5.14 -12.84 -19.16
CA LYS A 158 -5.64 -13.89 -20.05
C LYS A 158 -6.61 -14.76 -19.27
N PRO A 159 -7.79 -15.00 -19.82
CA PRO A 159 -8.76 -15.93 -19.24
C PRO A 159 -8.20 -17.35 -19.18
#